data_a65409d6493e80949d55d5893670936e
#
_entry.id   a65409d6493e80949d55d5893670936e
#
_cell.length_a   1.000
_cell.length_b   1.000
_cell.length_c   1.000
_cell.angle_alpha   90.00
_cell.angle_beta   90.00
_cell.angle_gamma   90.00
#
_symmetry.space_group_name_H-M   'P 1'
#
loop_
_entity.id
_entity.type
_entity.pdbx_description
1 polymer ?
#
loop_
_entity_poly.entity_id
_entity_poly.type
_entity_poly.pdbx_seq_one_letter_code
_entity_poly.pdbx_strand_id
1 'polypeptide(L)'
;MIGIIGRKPGPASSLVSSLAQRYRSYSSVNITAIAGRVERALAAKSKAGLSYDQIASTLGVTNTYAAQLLMGQAKLTPHTAEKLRGVLPDLSENDLKAMQTEFPMRTFCDEIMKEPNVYRTYEALVHNGESIKAIINEQCGDGIMSAIDFYCDVGTTKGHLGETRVVITLNGKFLPYAEQLSEHNDAKSPRIENAK
;
A
#
# COMPACT_ATOMS: atom_id res chain seq x y z
N MET A 1 -7.86 9.31 49.67
CA MET A 1 -6.94 9.50 48.55
C MET A 1 -7.20 8.42 47.52
N ILE A 2 -7.90 8.76 46.47
CA ILE A 2 -8.24 7.82 45.39
C ILE A 2 -7.20 8.07 44.29
N GLY A 3 -6.31 7.08 44.09
CA GLY A 3 -5.26 7.15 43.07
C GLY A 3 -5.86 7.03 41.67
N ILE A 4 -5.62 8.04 40.82
CA ILE A 4 -5.95 8.04 39.41
C ILE A 4 -4.97 7.10 38.72
N ILE A 5 -5.43 5.91 38.36
CA ILE A 5 -4.66 4.98 37.52
C ILE A 5 -4.68 5.54 36.09
N GLY A 6 -3.56 6.12 35.68
CA GLY A 6 -3.35 6.57 34.31
C GLY A 6 -3.50 5.39 33.33
N ARG A 7 -4.50 5.45 32.44
CA ARG A 7 -4.62 4.48 31.34
C ARG A 7 -3.39 4.59 30.45
N LYS A 8 -2.66 3.48 30.31
CA LYS A 8 -1.61 3.37 29.29
C LYS A 8 -2.25 3.55 27.91
N PRO A 9 -1.66 4.35 27.01
CA PRO A 9 -2.16 4.49 25.66
C PRO A 9 -2.16 3.12 24.97
N GLY A 10 -3.26 2.81 24.27
CA GLY A 10 -3.42 1.54 23.57
C GLY A 10 -2.44 1.40 22.38
N PRO A 11 -2.28 0.21 21.81
CA PRO A 11 -1.26 -0.09 20.77
C PRO A 11 -1.37 0.79 19.51
N ALA A 12 -2.54 1.35 19.20
CA ALA A 12 -2.72 2.27 18.07
C ALA A 12 -2.00 3.60 18.25
N SER A 13 -1.94 4.16 19.48
CA SER A 13 -1.26 5.45 19.72
C SER A 13 0.26 5.34 19.63
N SER A 14 0.82 4.17 19.92
CA SER A 14 2.27 3.92 19.80
C SER A 14 2.72 3.75 18.33
N LEU A 15 1.87 3.19 17.47
CA LEU A 15 2.13 3.07 16.04
C LEU A 15 2.15 4.42 15.34
N VAL A 16 1.17 5.30 15.64
CA VAL A 16 1.08 6.63 15.03
C VAL A 16 2.24 7.53 15.47
N SER A 17 2.63 7.50 16.75
CA SER A 17 3.78 8.26 17.24
C SER A 17 5.10 7.79 16.62
N SER A 18 5.27 6.48 16.42
CA SER A 18 6.45 5.92 15.77
C SER A 18 6.51 6.26 14.28
N LEU A 19 5.37 6.25 13.58
CA LEU A 19 5.25 6.66 12.19
C LEU A 19 5.57 8.15 12.03
N ALA A 20 4.98 9.04 12.81
CA ALA A 20 5.22 10.48 12.74
C ALA A 20 6.69 10.84 13.01
N GLN A 21 7.38 10.10 13.89
CA GLN A 21 8.78 10.34 14.21
C GLN A 21 9.73 9.91 13.09
N ARG A 22 9.40 8.84 12.36
CA ARG A 22 10.19 8.33 11.23
C ARG A 22 10.10 9.21 9.97
N TYR A 23 8.98 9.89 9.77
CA TYR A 23 8.71 10.66 8.55
C TYR A 23 9.08 12.15 8.61
N ARG A 24 9.60 12.64 9.72
CA ARG A 24 10.01 14.06 9.88
C ARG A 24 11.07 14.54 8.89
N SER A 25 11.75 13.65 8.19
CA SER A 25 12.83 14.00 7.25
C SER A 25 12.38 14.25 5.79
N TYR A 26 11.12 13.96 5.43
CA TYR A 26 10.60 14.16 4.07
C TYR A 26 9.82 15.48 4.00
N SER A 27 10.45 16.52 3.53
CA SER A 27 10.09 17.93 3.77
C SER A 27 8.89 18.51 3.00
N SER A 28 8.18 17.75 2.15
CA SER A 28 7.08 18.32 1.34
C SER A 28 5.69 17.80 1.66
N VAL A 29 5.56 16.80 2.51
CA VAL A 29 4.29 16.17 2.87
C VAL A 29 4.00 16.42 4.35
N ASN A 30 2.81 16.89 4.70
CA ASN A 30 2.39 17.07 6.08
C ASN A 30 2.08 15.70 6.73
N ILE A 31 3.13 15.02 7.16
CA ILE A 31 3.08 13.67 7.73
C ILE A 31 2.21 13.61 8.98
N THR A 32 2.23 14.64 9.81
CA THR A 32 1.39 14.70 11.01
C THR A 32 -0.10 14.73 10.64
N ALA A 33 -0.47 15.47 9.60
CA ALA A 33 -1.85 15.51 9.11
C ALA A 33 -2.28 14.16 8.52
N ILE A 34 -1.41 13.49 7.76
CA ILE A 34 -1.67 12.15 7.22
C ILE A 34 -1.82 11.15 8.37
N ALA A 35 -0.91 11.13 9.34
CA ALA A 35 -0.97 10.21 10.47
C ALA A 35 -2.26 10.37 11.28
N GLY A 36 -2.67 11.61 11.58
CA GLY A 36 -3.92 11.88 12.27
C GLY A 36 -5.15 11.45 11.47
N ARG A 37 -5.14 11.60 10.15
CA ARG A 37 -6.21 11.11 9.26
C ARG A 37 -6.27 9.57 9.24
N VAL A 38 -5.13 8.91 9.16
CA VAL A 38 -5.04 7.44 9.23
C VAL A 38 -5.62 6.93 10.56
N GLU A 39 -5.27 7.57 11.67
CA GLU A 39 -5.81 7.22 12.98
C GLU A 39 -7.34 7.32 13.02
N ARG A 40 -7.91 8.42 12.51
CA ARG A 40 -9.37 8.59 12.43
C ARG A 40 -10.04 7.58 11.50
N ALA A 41 -9.44 7.28 10.35
CA ALA A 41 -9.96 6.30 9.41
C ALA A 41 -9.98 4.88 9.99
N LEU A 42 -8.91 4.48 10.68
CA LEU A 42 -8.83 3.19 11.35
C LEU A 42 -9.78 3.12 12.56
N ALA A 43 -9.97 4.21 13.29
CA ALA A 43 -10.95 4.31 14.38
C ALA A 43 -12.38 4.18 13.84
N ALA A 44 -12.72 4.87 12.73
CA ALA A 44 -14.00 4.76 12.06
C ALA A 44 -14.28 3.32 11.60
N LYS A 45 -13.29 2.66 10.98
CA LYS A 45 -13.38 1.25 10.60
C LYS A 45 -13.65 0.35 11.80
N SER A 46 -12.89 0.54 12.89
CA SER A 46 -13.03 -0.25 14.12
C SER A 46 -14.42 -0.08 14.74
N LYS A 47 -14.91 1.16 14.80
CA LYS A 47 -16.25 1.48 15.33
C LYS A 47 -17.36 0.87 14.45
N ALA A 48 -17.21 0.88 13.15
CA ALA A 48 -18.13 0.24 12.21
C ALA A 48 -18.10 -1.30 12.29
N GLY A 49 -17.07 -1.90 12.91
CA GLY A 49 -16.92 -3.35 13.02
C GLY A 49 -16.68 -4.06 11.67
N LEU A 50 -16.25 -3.33 10.64
CA LEU A 50 -16.08 -3.86 9.29
C LEU A 50 -14.68 -4.42 9.05
N SER A 51 -14.61 -5.54 8.33
CA SER A 51 -13.35 -6.05 7.77
C SER A 51 -12.92 -5.25 6.54
N TYR A 52 -11.67 -5.40 6.13
CA TYR A 52 -11.20 -4.83 4.85
C TYR A 52 -11.94 -5.44 3.67
N ASP A 53 -12.30 -6.74 3.71
CA ASP A 53 -13.06 -7.41 2.66
C ASP A 53 -14.46 -6.80 2.50
N GLN A 54 -15.15 -6.53 3.60
CA GLN A 54 -16.47 -5.90 3.56
C GLN A 54 -16.42 -4.48 3.00
N ILE A 55 -15.42 -3.70 3.40
CA ILE A 55 -15.19 -2.36 2.86
C ILE A 55 -14.86 -2.46 1.37
N ALA A 56 -13.94 -3.31 0.98
CA ALA A 56 -13.52 -3.52 -0.39
C ALA A 56 -14.68 -3.91 -1.31
N SER A 57 -15.49 -4.86 -0.86
CA SER A 57 -16.71 -5.30 -1.58
C SER A 57 -17.68 -4.14 -1.84
N THR A 58 -17.93 -3.30 -0.84
CA THR A 58 -18.82 -2.14 -1.01
C THR A 58 -18.21 -1.07 -1.92
N LEU A 59 -16.91 -0.83 -1.81
CA LEU A 59 -16.20 0.13 -2.66
C LEU A 59 -16.03 -0.38 -4.10
N GLY A 60 -16.04 -1.68 -4.32
CA GLY A 60 -15.73 -2.32 -5.60
C GLY A 60 -14.24 -2.30 -5.94
N VAL A 61 -13.39 -2.52 -4.93
CA VAL A 61 -11.91 -2.54 -5.03
C VAL A 61 -11.34 -3.80 -4.38
N THR A 62 -10.04 -4.05 -4.52
CA THR A 62 -9.37 -5.13 -3.77
C THR A 62 -9.24 -4.78 -2.29
N ASN A 63 -9.14 -5.79 -1.43
CA ASN A 63 -9.04 -5.57 0.01
C ASN A 63 -7.72 -4.87 0.41
N THR A 64 -6.63 -5.14 -0.28
CA THR A 64 -5.37 -4.42 -0.07
C THR A 64 -5.48 -2.96 -0.48
N TYR A 65 -6.19 -2.63 -1.58
CA TYR A 65 -6.42 -1.24 -1.97
C TYR A 65 -7.32 -0.52 -0.97
N ALA A 66 -8.36 -1.17 -0.44
CA ALA A 66 -9.17 -0.62 0.65
C ALA A 66 -8.31 -0.32 1.90
N ALA A 67 -7.40 -1.23 2.26
CA ALA A 67 -6.44 -0.99 3.35
C ALA A 67 -5.52 0.19 3.05
N GLN A 68 -4.96 0.28 1.83
CA GLN A 68 -4.11 1.39 1.42
C GLN A 68 -4.81 2.75 1.48
N LEU A 69 -6.10 2.82 1.12
CA LEU A 69 -6.89 4.05 1.25
C LEU A 69 -6.97 4.51 2.71
N LEU A 70 -7.31 3.61 3.64
CA LEU A 70 -7.41 3.94 5.06
C LEU A 70 -6.06 4.22 5.72
N MET A 71 -4.98 3.65 5.19
CA MET A 71 -3.60 3.87 5.66
C MET A 71 -2.91 5.07 4.98
N GLY A 72 -3.63 5.85 4.15
CA GLY A 72 -3.07 7.03 3.49
C GLY A 72 -2.03 6.72 2.39
N GLN A 73 -2.01 5.48 1.89
CA GLN A 73 -1.07 4.99 0.88
C GLN A 73 -1.64 5.04 -0.55
N ALA A 74 -2.94 5.26 -0.70
CA ALA A 74 -3.60 5.40 -2.00
C ALA A 74 -4.45 6.67 -2.02
N LYS A 75 -4.65 7.23 -3.22
CA LYS A 75 -5.47 8.41 -3.44
C LYS A 75 -6.93 8.01 -3.65
N LEU A 76 -7.83 8.65 -2.91
CA LEU A 76 -9.26 8.42 -3.04
C LEU A 76 -9.79 9.14 -4.30
N THR A 77 -10.59 8.45 -5.11
CA THR A 77 -11.29 9.06 -6.23
C THR A 77 -12.65 9.61 -5.79
N PRO A 78 -13.25 10.59 -6.49
CA PRO A 78 -14.58 11.09 -6.16
C PRO A 78 -15.65 9.99 -6.10
N HIS A 79 -15.64 9.07 -7.08
CA HIS A 79 -16.57 7.95 -7.13
C HIS A 79 -16.45 7.03 -5.91
N THR A 80 -15.24 6.68 -5.49
CA THR A 80 -15.00 5.82 -4.32
C THR A 80 -15.28 6.57 -3.01
N ALA A 81 -15.09 7.91 -2.98
CA ALA A 81 -15.39 8.73 -1.82
C ALA A 81 -16.87 8.71 -1.43
N GLU A 82 -17.78 8.75 -2.41
CA GLU A 82 -19.23 8.65 -2.16
C GLU A 82 -19.60 7.34 -1.47
N LYS A 83 -19.03 6.23 -1.94
CA LYS A 83 -19.23 4.92 -1.33
C LYS A 83 -18.62 4.85 0.06
N LEU A 84 -17.38 5.36 0.22
CA LEU A 84 -16.68 5.33 1.51
C LEU A 84 -17.42 6.14 2.58
N ARG A 85 -18.04 7.27 2.21
CA ARG A 85 -18.90 8.06 3.11
C ARG A 85 -20.05 7.24 3.69
N GLY A 86 -20.67 6.40 2.86
CA GLY A 86 -21.77 5.52 3.31
C GLY A 86 -21.28 4.38 4.21
N VAL A 87 -20.08 3.87 3.97
CA VAL A 87 -19.47 2.75 4.71
C VAL A 87 -18.90 3.19 6.06
N LEU A 88 -18.26 4.36 6.09
CA LEU A 88 -17.60 4.91 7.28
C LEU A 88 -18.14 6.32 7.58
N PRO A 89 -19.37 6.44 8.09
CA PRO A 89 -20.02 7.75 8.33
C PRO A 89 -19.33 8.61 9.38
N ASP A 90 -18.51 8.02 10.24
CA ASP A 90 -17.70 8.76 11.23
C ASP A 90 -16.44 9.42 10.62
N LEU A 91 -16.12 9.12 9.37
CA LEU A 91 -15.02 9.79 8.67
C LEU A 91 -15.50 11.17 8.19
N SER A 92 -14.81 12.23 8.62
CA SER A 92 -15.24 13.59 8.34
C SER A 92 -15.15 13.96 6.85
N GLU A 93 -15.99 14.91 6.40
CA GLU A 93 -15.92 15.46 5.04
C GLU A 93 -14.55 16.10 4.74
N ASN A 94 -13.90 16.67 5.74
CA ASN A 94 -12.55 17.21 5.61
C ASN A 94 -11.53 16.08 5.36
N ASP A 95 -11.64 14.94 6.02
CA ASP A 95 -10.78 13.80 5.79
C ASP A 95 -11.01 13.21 4.40
N LEU A 96 -12.26 13.03 3.98
CA LEU A 96 -12.61 12.55 2.65
C LEU A 96 -12.07 13.49 1.55
N LYS A 97 -12.20 14.80 1.75
CA LYS A 97 -11.65 15.80 0.82
C LYS A 97 -10.13 15.73 0.77
N ALA A 98 -9.46 15.66 1.91
CA ALA A 98 -8.01 15.56 1.97
C ALA A 98 -7.49 14.28 1.28
N MET A 99 -8.16 13.12 1.48
CA MET A 99 -7.83 11.88 0.78
C MET A 99 -7.96 11.98 -0.75
N GLN A 100 -8.81 12.87 -1.27
CA GLN A 100 -9.01 13.11 -2.70
C GLN A 100 -8.02 14.13 -3.27
N THR A 101 -7.62 15.14 -2.50
CA THR A 101 -6.85 16.29 -3.02
C THR A 101 -5.36 16.17 -2.72
N GLU A 102 -4.98 15.59 -1.58
CA GLU A 102 -3.59 15.42 -1.20
C GLU A 102 -2.98 14.17 -1.85
N PHE A 103 -1.65 14.21 -2.05
CA PHE A 103 -0.93 13.04 -2.54
C PHE A 103 -0.72 12.04 -1.42
N PRO A 104 -0.96 10.74 -1.68
CA PRO A 104 -0.72 9.70 -0.71
C PRO A 104 0.77 9.49 -0.49
N MET A 105 1.12 9.00 0.69
CA MET A 105 2.48 8.61 1.00
C MET A 105 2.66 7.11 0.80
N ARG A 106 3.31 6.75 -0.31
CA ARG A 106 3.76 5.38 -0.56
C ARG A 106 5.11 5.20 0.09
N THR A 107 5.14 4.47 1.20
CA THR A 107 6.35 4.35 2.01
C THR A 107 7.19 3.15 1.62
N PHE A 108 8.48 3.40 1.40
CA PHE A 108 9.51 2.38 1.53
C PHE A 108 10.10 2.50 2.94
N CYS A 109 9.52 1.78 3.88
CA CYS A 109 10.03 1.69 5.24
C CYS A 109 10.69 0.35 5.43
N ASP A 110 12.01 0.28 5.51
CA ASP A 110 12.77 -0.96 5.68
C ASP A 110 12.35 -1.73 6.94
N GLU A 111 11.81 -1.02 7.93
CA GLU A 111 11.29 -1.62 9.15
C GLU A 111 10.14 -2.59 8.90
N ILE A 112 9.34 -2.40 7.83
CA ILE A 112 8.26 -3.32 7.48
C ILE A 112 8.78 -4.71 7.13
N MET A 113 10.03 -4.81 6.64
CA MET A 113 10.67 -6.08 6.34
C MET A 113 11.04 -6.88 7.59
N LYS A 114 10.98 -6.27 8.78
CA LYS A 114 11.19 -6.95 10.07
C LYS A 114 9.90 -7.57 10.60
N GLU A 115 8.74 -7.20 10.03
CA GLU A 115 7.46 -7.82 10.37
C GLU A 115 7.41 -9.25 9.82
N PRO A 116 7.18 -10.28 10.68
CA PRO A 116 7.29 -11.68 10.27
C PRO A 116 6.45 -12.06 9.06
N ASN A 117 5.21 -11.59 8.93
CA ASN A 117 4.37 -11.87 7.77
C ASN A 117 4.94 -11.31 6.47
N VAL A 118 5.51 -10.09 6.52
CA VAL A 118 6.11 -9.44 5.34
C VAL A 118 7.43 -10.11 4.99
N TYR A 119 8.28 -10.38 6.00
CA TYR A 119 9.55 -11.07 5.81
C TYR A 119 9.35 -12.46 5.19
N ARG A 120 8.39 -13.26 5.68
CA ARG A 120 8.11 -14.60 5.15
C ARG A 120 7.55 -14.56 3.73
N THR A 121 6.76 -13.56 3.39
CA THR A 121 6.30 -13.34 2.01
C THR A 121 7.48 -13.01 1.09
N TYR A 122 8.38 -12.12 1.52
CA TYR A 122 9.61 -11.82 0.80
C TYR A 122 10.51 -13.06 0.63
N GLU A 123 10.72 -13.83 1.70
CA GLU A 123 11.48 -15.09 1.66
C GLU A 123 10.92 -16.07 0.62
N ALA A 124 9.59 -16.23 0.56
CA ALA A 124 8.94 -17.07 -0.43
C ALA A 124 9.19 -16.58 -1.87
N LEU A 125 9.16 -15.27 -2.09
CA LEU A 125 9.47 -14.68 -3.39
C LEU A 125 10.95 -14.89 -3.78
N VAL A 126 11.88 -14.73 -2.84
CA VAL A 126 13.32 -14.95 -3.09
C VAL A 126 13.62 -16.40 -3.42
N HIS A 127 13.07 -17.35 -2.65
CA HIS A 127 13.27 -18.78 -2.90
C HIS A 127 12.75 -19.26 -4.25
N ASN A 128 11.72 -18.61 -4.78
CA ASN A 128 11.11 -18.96 -6.06
C ASN A 128 11.47 -17.99 -7.19
N GLY A 129 12.32 -16.99 -6.94
CA GLY A 129 12.55 -15.87 -7.85
C GLY A 129 13.05 -16.27 -9.23
N GLU A 130 14.02 -17.16 -9.30
CA GLU A 130 14.55 -17.66 -10.57
C GLU A 130 13.51 -18.43 -11.37
N SER A 131 12.73 -19.29 -10.70
CA SER A 131 11.65 -20.05 -11.32
C SER A 131 10.52 -19.15 -11.82
N ILE A 132 10.12 -18.18 -11.01
CA ILE A 132 9.10 -17.16 -11.39
C ILE A 132 9.58 -16.42 -12.64
N LYS A 133 10.83 -15.93 -12.64
CA LYS A 133 11.42 -15.24 -13.81
C LYS A 133 11.43 -16.14 -15.04
N ALA A 134 11.89 -17.38 -14.91
CA ALA A 134 11.98 -18.30 -16.04
C ALA A 134 10.61 -18.55 -16.67
N ILE A 135 9.57 -18.76 -15.85
CA ILE A 135 8.20 -19.01 -16.32
C ILE A 135 7.62 -17.74 -16.97
N ILE A 136 7.84 -16.55 -16.40
CA ILE A 136 7.40 -15.30 -17.03
C ILE A 136 8.06 -15.11 -18.39
N ASN A 137 9.36 -15.34 -18.50
CA ASN A 137 10.09 -15.23 -19.77
C ASN A 137 9.59 -16.24 -20.81
N GLU A 138 9.26 -17.45 -20.39
CA GLU A 138 8.69 -18.48 -21.29
C GLU A 138 7.30 -18.09 -21.81
N GLN A 139 6.45 -17.54 -20.93
CA GLN A 139 5.06 -17.23 -21.27
C GLN A 139 4.87 -15.86 -21.93
N CYS A 140 5.67 -14.87 -21.55
CA CYS A 140 5.46 -13.47 -21.94
C CYS A 140 6.64 -12.84 -22.68
N GLY A 141 7.82 -13.43 -22.63
CA GLY A 141 9.06 -12.87 -23.17
C GLY A 141 9.85 -12.06 -22.15
N ASP A 142 10.82 -11.28 -22.65
CA ASP A 142 11.71 -10.47 -21.81
C ASP A 142 10.99 -9.20 -21.32
N GLY A 143 10.77 -9.14 -20.02
CA GLY A 143 10.04 -8.02 -19.40
C GLY A 143 9.83 -8.21 -17.92
N ILE A 144 8.97 -7.36 -17.35
CA ILE A 144 8.64 -7.36 -15.93
C ILE A 144 7.13 -7.30 -15.70
N MET A 145 6.70 -7.76 -14.53
CA MET A 145 5.37 -7.47 -14.00
C MET A 145 5.39 -6.07 -13.37
N SER A 146 4.46 -5.19 -13.80
CA SER A 146 4.30 -3.86 -13.20
C SER A 146 3.82 -3.98 -11.76
N ALA A 147 4.39 -3.16 -10.87
CA ALA A 147 3.87 -2.94 -9.51
C ALA A 147 3.03 -1.64 -9.40
N ILE A 148 2.75 -0.96 -10.53
CA ILE A 148 1.98 0.29 -10.61
C ILE A 148 0.63 0.04 -11.27
N ASP A 149 0.61 -0.59 -12.44
CA ASP A 149 -0.60 -1.14 -13.08
C ASP A 149 -0.79 -2.56 -12.54
N PHE A 150 -1.39 -2.64 -11.35
CA PHE A 150 -1.23 -3.78 -10.47
C PHE A 150 -2.40 -3.93 -9.50
N TYR A 151 -2.79 -5.17 -9.26
CA TYR A 151 -3.79 -5.54 -8.27
C TYR A 151 -3.16 -6.52 -7.27
N CYS A 152 -3.39 -6.28 -6.00
CA CYS A 152 -3.05 -7.21 -4.93
C CYS A 152 -4.32 -7.57 -4.16
N ASP A 153 -4.46 -8.84 -3.84
CA ASP A 153 -5.57 -9.34 -3.02
C ASP A 153 -5.06 -10.40 -2.06
N VAL A 154 -5.63 -10.45 -0.86
CA VAL A 154 -5.28 -11.43 0.17
C VAL A 154 -6.52 -12.20 0.58
N GLY A 155 -6.45 -13.51 0.46
CA GLY A 155 -7.53 -14.41 0.81
C GLY A 155 -7.04 -15.62 1.61
N THR A 156 -7.96 -16.50 1.90
CA THR A 156 -7.68 -17.79 2.54
C THR A 156 -8.35 -18.94 1.81
N THR A 157 -7.74 -20.12 1.87
CA THR A 157 -8.32 -21.36 1.39
C THR A 157 -8.08 -22.49 2.39
N LYS A 158 -8.68 -23.65 2.15
CA LYS A 158 -8.39 -24.86 2.92
C LYS A 158 -7.32 -25.69 2.22
N GLY A 159 -6.34 -26.13 2.98
CA GLY A 159 -5.34 -27.08 2.52
C GLY A 159 -5.84 -28.52 2.57
N HIS A 160 -4.97 -29.44 2.15
CA HIS A 160 -5.28 -30.87 2.01
C HIS A 160 -5.73 -31.53 3.34
N LEU A 161 -5.20 -31.06 4.45
CA LEU A 161 -5.53 -31.54 5.80
C LEU A 161 -6.60 -30.70 6.49
N GLY A 162 -7.28 -29.79 5.76
CA GLY A 162 -8.29 -28.88 6.30
C GLY A 162 -7.72 -27.64 7.01
N GLU A 163 -6.40 -27.49 7.05
CA GLU A 163 -5.73 -26.32 7.62
C GLU A 163 -6.06 -25.04 6.81
N THR A 164 -5.98 -23.89 7.46
CA THR A 164 -6.13 -22.61 6.76
C THR A 164 -4.84 -22.23 6.07
N ARG A 165 -4.93 -21.90 4.78
CA ARG A 165 -3.81 -21.41 3.97
C ARG A 165 -4.09 -19.98 3.54
N VAL A 166 -3.06 -19.13 3.63
CA VAL A 166 -3.10 -17.75 3.10
C VAL A 166 -2.76 -17.79 1.61
N VAL A 167 -3.53 -17.05 0.83
CA VAL A 167 -3.30 -16.85 -0.60
C VAL A 167 -3.08 -15.35 -0.84
N ILE A 168 -1.95 -15.00 -1.44
CA ILE A 168 -1.65 -13.63 -1.88
C ILE A 168 -1.60 -13.66 -3.40
N THR A 169 -2.48 -12.91 -4.04
CA THR A 169 -2.51 -12.77 -5.50
C THR A 169 -1.86 -11.45 -5.90
N LEU A 170 -0.83 -11.54 -6.72
CA LEU A 170 -0.13 -10.42 -7.31
C LEU A 170 -0.42 -10.44 -8.82
N ASN A 171 -1.19 -9.46 -9.31
CA ASN A 171 -1.62 -9.37 -10.71
C ASN A 171 -1.19 -8.02 -11.27
N GLY A 172 -0.10 -8.01 -12.03
CA GLY A 172 0.46 -6.83 -12.65
C GLY A 172 0.53 -6.95 -14.16
N LYS A 173 0.35 -5.83 -14.84
CA LYS A 173 0.51 -5.74 -16.28
C LYS A 173 1.93 -6.12 -16.69
N PHE A 174 2.06 -6.98 -17.71
CA PHE A 174 3.36 -7.26 -18.29
C PHE A 174 3.89 -6.07 -19.08
N LEU A 175 5.13 -5.69 -18.80
CA LEU A 175 5.85 -4.61 -19.47
C LEU A 175 7.11 -5.20 -20.12
N PRO A 176 7.14 -5.34 -21.46
CA PRO A 176 8.33 -5.82 -22.17
C PRO A 176 9.45 -4.78 -22.08
N TYR A 177 10.71 -5.24 -22.03
CA TYR A 177 11.86 -4.37 -22.24
C TYR A 177 11.90 -3.93 -23.69
N ALA A 178 12.06 -2.63 -23.90
CA ALA A 178 12.20 -2.07 -25.23
C ALA A 178 13.65 -2.19 -25.73
N GLU A 179 13.82 -2.48 -27.00
CA GLU A 179 15.11 -2.25 -27.67
C GLU A 179 15.39 -0.74 -27.72
N GLN A 180 16.54 -0.32 -27.20
CA GLN A 180 16.88 1.10 -27.06
C GLN A 180 17.49 1.64 -28.36
N LEU A 181 16.71 1.66 -29.42
CA LEU A 181 17.12 2.21 -30.71
C LEU A 181 17.40 3.71 -30.59
N SER A 182 18.60 4.14 -31.00
CA SER A 182 19.02 5.53 -30.86
C SER A 182 18.16 6.51 -31.69
N GLU A 183 17.57 6.02 -32.78
CA GLU A 183 16.66 6.79 -33.63
C GLU A 183 15.33 7.13 -32.97
N HIS A 184 14.89 6.33 -31.97
CA HIS A 184 13.67 6.56 -31.19
C HIS A 184 13.92 7.39 -29.93
N ASN A 185 15.16 7.82 -29.68
CA ASN A 185 15.49 8.61 -28.49
C ASN A 185 15.54 10.11 -28.83
N ASP A 186 14.40 10.79 -28.70
CA ASP A 186 14.27 12.21 -28.98
C ASP A 186 14.90 13.11 -27.89
N ALA A 187 15.07 12.58 -26.67
CA ALA A 187 15.61 13.32 -25.52
C ALA A 187 17.00 12.82 -25.13
N LYS A 188 18.02 13.21 -25.91
CA LYS A 188 19.42 12.85 -25.62
C LYS A 188 20.01 13.76 -24.55
N SER A 189 20.75 13.16 -23.61
CA SER A 189 21.51 13.93 -22.62
C SER A 189 22.57 14.79 -23.31
N PRO A 190 22.77 16.06 -22.88
CA PRO A 190 23.84 16.92 -23.38
C PRO A 190 25.19 16.22 -23.18
N ARG A 191 26.02 16.25 -24.22
CA ARG A 191 27.40 15.77 -24.13
C ARG A 191 28.31 16.97 -23.87
N ILE A 192 29.21 16.83 -22.93
CA ILE A 192 30.28 17.81 -22.73
C ILE A 192 31.21 17.65 -23.96
N GLU A 193 31.16 18.63 -24.86
CA GLU A 193 32.12 18.72 -25.95
C GLU A 193 33.49 19.03 -25.32
N ASN A 194 34.36 18.04 -25.32
CA ASN A 194 35.77 18.08 -25.04
C ASN A 194 36.29 19.33 -24.25
N ALA A 195 36.40 19.18 -22.94
CA ALA A 195 37.39 19.98 -22.21
C ALA A 195 38.77 19.61 -22.76
N LYS A 196 39.29 20.46 -23.62
CA LYS A 196 40.71 20.45 -24.01
C LYS A 196 41.57 20.86 -22.85
#